data_15ff92595ca64fd906e49703542f5cf9
#
_entry.id   15ff92595ca64fd906e49703542f5cf9
#
_cell.length_a   1.000
_cell.length_b   1.000
_cell.length_c   1.000
_cell.angle_alpha   90.00
_cell.angle_beta   90.00
_cell.angle_gamma   90.00
#
_symmetry.space_group_name_H-M   'P 1'
#
loop_
_entity.id
_entity.type
_entity.pdbx_description
1 polymer ?
#
loop_
_entity_poly.entity_id
_entity_poly.type
_entity_poly.pdbx_seq_one_letter_code
_entity_poly.pdbx_strand_id
1 'polypeptide(L)'
;METLFAQRLPDVNLEEAIATLHSEGPGSPSTINQSPRTPDFNAIPSPSATAHVNASKMSEAVPQEADGFDWQEDFSELADGMAALSVEPKGTGYLGSTAGVFFLRSLLLWMGRSTSIATAHEAVVRSPKAEEHNLSSMALQSLVSRQVMASLIDSYFNVYHVSYPFVHEATFRAQFHEIIPRPSHRSWQMLLSTVLALGAWCMNHPNTDLHDDLYHHALSLGEDESMVESGNLTFVQALILLSNLSQKRNKPNTGSNFLGLAVRMALSLGLYRELPDWDISLLQREQRRRVWWGLYIFDSGASTTFGRPILLPGPESMDVRPVLNIHDESLTPGTTNLPAETTLPTLYSGLRAQSSFHVQTNHISNRLLSASGISKEEALSLDQALDSWSKSLPSYFQISQAPVFYEQWYMFARSKLWWRFWNLRIILFLQVLLGRSMGRSNITAAGKPPYVLDETCRNICVEAAHLSIVSIHQYLSQVVPTRIESWYAVFFIFHASLVMVLAILADDGSSPELPSWQADLETVKSVFRHLLSNNPLAARSADILDRILRPEPVVGFDAINFLDPASFDFSQWPAGDGDLLSSFGWLDPGQGP
;
A
#
# COMPACT_ATOMS: atom_id res chain seq x y z
N MET A 1 -46.20 -1.64 3.96
CA MET A 1 -45.40 -1.40 5.17
C MET A 1 -46.24 -1.42 6.44
N GLU A 2 -47.36 -0.74 6.47
CA GLU A 2 -48.29 -0.72 7.63
C GLU A 2 -48.74 -2.11 8.12
N THR A 3 -49.07 -3.00 7.19
CA THR A 3 -49.47 -4.39 7.52
C THR A 3 -48.36 -5.21 8.16
N LEU A 4 -47.13 -4.96 7.79
CA LEU A 4 -45.94 -5.64 8.34
C LEU A 4 -45.59 -5.09 9.73
N PHE A 5 -45.81 -3.78 9.95
CA PHE A 5 -45.59 -3.13 11.23
C PHE A 5 -46.61 -3.59 12.27
N ALA A 6 -47.87 -3.63 11.94
CA ALA A 6 -48.97 -4.12 12.80
C ALA A 6 -48.79 -5.61 13.20
N GLN A 7 -48.14 -6.40 12.33
CA GLN A 7 -47.93 -7.83 12.58
C GLN A 7 -46.73 -8.09 13.50
N ARG A 8 -45.74 -7.17 13.54
CA ARG A 8 -44.50 -7.32 14.35
C ARG A 8 -44.55 -6.59 15.68
N LEU A 9 -45.35 -5.52 15.78
CA LEU A 9 -45.48 -4.66 16.97
C LEU A 9 -46.96 -4.33 17.20
N PRO A 10 -47.81 -5.30 17.59
CA PRO A 10 -49.26 -5.16 17.67
C PRO A 10 -49.73 -4.13 18.71
N ASP A 11 -48.89 -3.79 19.68
CA ASP A 11 -49.20 -2.86 20.76
C ASP A 11 -48.70 -1.43 20.53
N VAL A 12 -48.16 -1.14 19.33
CA VAL A 12 -47.61 0.18 18.99
C VAL A 12 -48.45 0.83 17.88
N ASN A 13 -49.06 1.96 18.18
CA ASN A 13 -49.80 2.74 17.18
C ASN A 13 -48.79 3.56 16.34
N LEU A 14 -48.66 3.26 15.05
CA LEU A 14 -47.74 3.91 14.12
C LEU A 14 -47.99 5.42 14.00
N GLU A 15 -49.24 5.85 13.98
CA GLU A 15 -49.57 7.29 13.87
C GLU A 15 -49.17 8.06 15.14
N GLU A 16 -49.31 7.44 16.31
CA GLU A 16 -48.94 8.02 17.60
C GLU A 16 -47.40 8.07 17.80
N ALA A 17 -46.71 7.06 17.31
CA ALA A 17 -45.23 7.03 17.29
C ALA A 17 -44.65 8.11 16.35
N ILE A 18 -45.26 8.33 15.19
CA ILE A 18 -44.84 9.38 14.26
C ILE A 18 -45.19 10.78 14.81
N ALA A 19 -46.36 10.94 15.44
CA ALA A 19 -46.78 12.21 16.05
C ALA A 19 -45.84 12.62 17.21
N THR A 20 -45.35 11.65 18.00
CA THR A 20 -44.43 11.91 19.12
C THR A 20 -43.08 12.40 18.60
N LEU A 21 -42.59 11.87 17.47
CA LEU A 21 -41.37 12.33 16.82
C LEU A 21 -41.44 13.76 16.25
N HIS A 22 -42.64 14.25 15.97
CA HIS A 22 -42.88 15.62 15.46
C HIS A 22 -43.23 16.65 16.54
N SER A 23 -43.48 16.25 17.78
CA SER A 23 -43.93 17.14 18.86
C SER A 23 -42.84 17.64 19.83
N GLU A 24 -41.62 17.19 19.74
CA GLU A 24 -40.53 17.72 20.54
C GLU A 24 -39.85 18.93 19.90
N GLY A 25 -40.45 20.10 20.08
CA GLY A 25 -39.84 21.40 19.86
C GLY A 25 -39.22 21.93 21.17
N PRO A 26 -38.29 22.90 21.14
CA PRO A 26 -37.35 23.17 22.23
C PRO A 26 -37.97 23.95 23.39
N GLY A 27 -37.99 23.39 24.57
CA GLY A 27 -38.35 24.03 25.84
C GLY A 27 -37.20 24.05 26.84
N SER A 28 -36.96 25.20 27.45
CA SER A 28 -35.86 25.62 28.30
C SER A 28 -35.72 24.93 29.69
N PRO A 29 -34.66 25.19 30.48
CA PRO A 29 -33.99 24.22 31.34
C PRO A 29 -34.38 24.30 32.82
N SER A 30 -34.25 23.21 33.55
CA SER A 30 -34.09 23.26 35.03
C SER A 30 -33.24 22.11 35.58
N THR A 31 -32.14 22.54 36.15
CA THR A 31 -31.34 22.11 37.33
C THR A 31 -31.25 20.63 37.76
N ILE A 32 -30.00 20.17 37.72
CA ILE A 32 -29.20 19.42 38.71
C ILE A 32 -29.60 17.98 39.07
N ASN A 33 -28.80 16.99 38.63
CA ASN A 33 -28.06 16.07 39.50
C ASN A 33 -26.97 15.31 38.73
N GLN A 34 -25.78 15.24 39.33
CA GLN A 34 -24.59 14.65 38.75
C GLN A 34 -24.62 13.12 38.88
N SER A 35 -24.48 12.40 37.78
CA SER A 35 -24.05 11.00 37.71
C SER A 35 -22.98 10.86 36.62
N PRO A 36 -22.09 9.86 36.61
CA PRO A 36 -20.85 9.87 35.86
C PRO A 36 -21.12 9.86 34.35
N ARG A 37 -20.41 10.76 33.66
CA ARG A 37 -20.53 11.02 32.20
C ARG A 37 -20.07 9.82 31.40
N THR A 38 -20.98 9.24 30.65
CA THR A 38 -20.65 8.51 29.40
C THR A 38 -20.11 9.51 28.38
N PRO A 39 -19.15 9.14 27.52
CA PRO A 39 -18.65 10.03 26.46
C PRO A 39 -19.80 10.36 25.51
N ASP A 40 -20.08 11.65 25.37
CA ASP A 40 -21.12 12.16 24.47
C ASP A 40 -20.60 12.12 23.03
N PHE A 41 -21.01 11.12 22.27
CA PHE A 41 -20.68 10.97 20.84
C PHE A 41 -21.32 12.06 19.95
N ASN A 42 -22.17 12.92 20.49
CA ASN A 42 -22.80 14.03 19.78
C ASN A 42 -22.02 15.36 19.88
N ALA A 43 -20.89 15.40 20.53
CA ALA A 43 -20.04 16.58 20.61
C ALA A 43 -19.00 16.67 19.47
N ILE A 44 -19.35 16.25 18.26
CA ILE A 44 -18.65 16.71 17.06
C ILE A 44 -19.20 18.12 16.83
N PRO A 45 -18.38 19.20 16.94
CA PRO A 45 -18.86 20.54 16.65
C PRO A 45 -19.32 20.56 15.18
N SER A 46 -20.62 20.76 14.96
CA SER A 46 -21.12 21.10 13.64
C SER A 46 -20.32 22.32 13.16
N PRO A 47 -19.71 22.29 11.98
CA PRO A 47 -19.04 23.46 11.45
C PRO A 47 -20.08 24.58 11.38
N SER A 48 -19.81 25.71 12.05
CA SER A 48 -20.66 26.89 11.96
C SER A 48 -20.85 27.24 10.49
N ALA A 49 -22.07 27.56 10.08
CA ALA A 49 -22.49 27.80 8.70
C ALA A 49 -21.81 29.00 8.00
N THR A 50 -20.73 29.52 8.54
CA THR A 50 -19.88 30.59 7.98
C THR A 50 -18.42 30.16 7.82
N ALA A 51 -18.07 28.91 8.14
CA ALA A 51 -16.83 28.37 7.64
C ALA A 51 -17.06 28.19 6.14
N HIS A 52 -16.46 29.05 5.32
CA HIS A 52 -16.16 28.70 3.94
C HIS A 52 -15.54 27.31 4.02
N VAL A 53 -16.26 26.31 3.56
CA VAL A 53 -15.73 24.97 3.37
C VAL A 53 -14.56 25.20 2.45
N ASN A 54 -13.35 25.23 3.02
CA ASN A 54 -12.17 25.28 2.22
C ASN A 54 -12.21 24.02 1.38
N ALA A 55 -12.51 24.18 0.12
CA ALA A 55 -12.48 23.17 -0.93
C ALA A 55 -11.14 22.43 -1.02
N SER A 56 -10.22 22.82 -0.22
CA SER A 56 -8.85 22.49 0.03
C SER A 56 -8.54 21.06 0.45
N LYS A 57 -9.54 20.27 0.80
CA LYS A 57 -9.32 18.92 1.34
C LYS A 57 -9.39 17.80 0.31
N MET A 58 -9.53 18.12 -0.96
CA MET A 58 -9.84 17.14 -2.02
C MET A 58 -8.64 16.61 -2.80
N SER A 59 -7.43 16.64 -2.25
CA SER A 59 -6.30 15.87 -2.80
C SER A 59 -6.46 14.37 -2.60
N GLU A 60 -7.32 13.97 -1.67
CA GLU A 60 -7.71 12.59 -1.44
C GLU A 60 -8.69 12.12 -2.53
N ALA A 61 -8.58 10.84 -2.93
CA ALA A 61 -9.56 10.22 -3.80
C ALA A 61 -10.75 9.75 -2.98
N VAL A 62 -11.95 10.12 -3.40
CA VAL A 62 -13.20 9.78 -2.73
C VAL A 62 -14.11 8.95 -3.65
N PRO A 63 -15.04 8.14 -3.10
CA PRO A 63 -16.06 7.48 -3.90
C PRO A 63 -16.87 8.48 -4.75
N GLN A 64 -17.31 8.03 -5.93
CA GLN A 64 -18.08 8.89 -6.85
C GLN A 64 -19.46 9.25 -6.31
N GLU A 65 -20.08 8.36 -5.54
CA GLU A 65 -21.40 8.52 -4.96
C GLU A 65 -21.32 8.43 -3.43
N ALA A 66 -22.21 9.12 -2.74
CA ALA A 66 -22.19 9.20 -1.28
C ALA A 66 -22.43 7.86 -0.59
N ASP A 67 -23.20 6.97 -1.20
CA ASP A 67 -23.50 5.61 -0.73
C ASP A 67 -22.56 4.54 -1.30
N GLY A 68 -21.61 4.94 -2.14
CA GLY A 68 -20.61 4.05 -2.72
C GLY A 68 -20.76 3.85 -4.23
N PHE A 69 -20.15 2.82 -4.75
CA PHE A 69 -20.15 2.48 -6.17
C PHE A 69 -19.70 1.03 -6.38
N ASP A 70 -20.07 0.45 -7.52
CA ASP A 70 -19.55 -0.84 -7.94
C ASP A 70 -18.09 -0.70 -8.37
N TRP A 71 -17.23 -1.53 -7.80
CA TRP A 71 -15.80 -1.45 -8.10
C TRP A 71 -15.51 -2.00 -9.49
N GLN A 72 -15.37 -1.08 -10.43
CA GLN A 72 -14.91 -1.38 -11.78
C GLN A 72 -13.39 -1.56 -11.76
N GLU A 73 -12.96 -2.66 -11.21
CA GLU A 73 -11.56 -3.07 -11.26
C GLU A 73 -11.30 -3.66 -12.64
N ASP A 74 -11.07 -2.77 -13.62
CA ASP A 74 -10.84 -3.17 -14.99
C ASP A 74 -9.47 -3.82 -15.14
N PHE A 75 -9.39 -4.87 -15.97
CA PHE A 75 -8.16 -5.58 -16.31
C PHE A 75 -7.25 -4.80 -17.26
N SER A 76 -7.55 -3.53 -17.55
CA SER A 76 -6.70 -2.74 -18.41
C SER A 76 -5.30 -2.66 -17.80
N GLU A 77 -4.28 -2.75 -18.64
CA GLU A 77 -2.86 -2.59 -18.29
C GLU A 77 -2.56 -1.28 -17.55
N LEU A 78 -3.56 -0.44 -17.42
CA LEU A 78 -3.55 0.91 -16.85
C LEU A 78 -3.92 0.95 -15.36
N ALA A 79 -4.44 -0.14 -14.81
CA ALA A 79 -4.84 -0.15 -13.42
C ALA A 79 -3.62 -0.09 -12.49
N ASP A 80 -3.80 0.57 -11.37
CA ASP A 80 -2.74 1.02 -10.47
C ASP A 80 -2.84 0.31 -9.11
N GLY A 81 -2.44 -0.94 -9.07
CA GLY A 81 -2.37 -1.70 -7.81
C GLY A 81 -1.42 -1.12 -6.76
N MET A 82 -0.65 -0.09 -7.13
CA MET A 82 0.26 0.63 -6.23
C MET A 82 -0.36 1.91 -5.66
N ALA A 83 -1.55 2.33 -6.12
CA ALA A 83 -2.18 3.61 -5.78
C ALA A 83 -1.22 4.81 -5.98
N ALA A 84 -0.42 4.79 -7.04
CA ALA A 84 0.62 5.77 -7.30
C ALA A 84 0.46 6.51 -8.63
N LEU A 85 -0.20 5.91 -9.61
CA LEU A 85 -0.22 6.36 -11.02
C LEU A 85 -1.59 6.87 -11.48
N SER A 86 -2.69 6.35 -10.92
CA SER A 86 -4.05 6.74 -11.31
C SER A 86 -4.45 8.06 -10.67
N VAL A 87 -4.50 9.11 -11.45
CA VAL A 87 -4.83 10.45 -10.97
C VAL A 87 -6.34 10.67 -10.91
N GLU A 88 -7.11 9.94 -11.70
CA GLU A 88 -8.57 9.90 -11.60
C GLU A 88 -9.02 8.59 -10.92
N PRO A 89 -9.62 8.68 -9.73
CA PRO A 89 -9.92 7.51 -8.91
C PRO A 89 -11.22 6.81 -9.29
N LYS A 90 -11.64 6.83 -10.54
CA LYS A 90 -12.84 6.12 -10.98
C LYS A 90 -12.71 4.63 -10.66
N GLY A 91 -13.58 4.12 -9.80
CA GLY A 91 -13.60 2.72 -9.41
C GLY A 91 -12.55 2.29 -8.39
N THR A 92 -11.72 3.19 -7.83
CA THR A 92 -10.63 2.82 -6.89
C THR A 92 -10.99 2.98 -5.41
N GLY A 93 -12.10 3.67 -5.09
CA GLY A 93 -12.47 3.99 -3.71
C GLY A 93 -11.61 5.08 -3.08
N TYR A 94 -11.68 5.21 -1.76
CA TYR A 94 -10.93 6.21 -1.01
C TYR A 94 -9.43 5.89 -1.00
N LEU A 95 -8.62 6.90 -1.36
CA LEU A 95 -7.17 6.90 -1.25
C LEU A 95 -6.74 8.15 -0.46
N GLY A 96 -6.09 7.93 0.69
CA GLY A 96 -5.74 8.99 1.62
C GLY A 96 -4.37 9.62 1.37
N SER A 97 -3.98 10.53 2.27
CA SER A 97 -2.80 11.41 2.15
C SER A 97 -1.44 10.71 2.11
N THR A 98 -1.35 9.44 2.49
CA THR A 98 -0.10 8.66 2.40
C THR A 98 0.04 7.90 1.08
N ALA A 99 -1.02 7.84 0.27
CA ALA A 99 -1.00 7.18 -1.03
C ALA A 99 -0.13 7.96 -2.05
N GLY A 100 0.59 7.24 -2.90
CA GLY A 100 1.45 7.86 -3.90
C GLY A 100 0.69 8.75 -4.90
N VAL A 101 -0.55 8.37 -5.22
CA VAL A 101 -1.43 9.17 -6.08
C VAL A 101 -1.74 10.55 -5.47
N PHE A 102 -1.83 10.67 -4.15
CA PHE A 102 -1.99 11.96 -3.47
C PHE A 102 -0.81 12.89 -3.78
N PHE A 103 0.41 12.37 -3.74
CA PHE A 103 1.61 13.14 -4.07
C PHE A 103 1.59 13.57 -5.54
N LEU A 104 1.35 12.64 -6.47
CA LEU A 104 1.30 12.93 -7.89
C LEU A 104 0.24 13.99 -8.22
N ARG A 105 -0.96 13.87 -7.66
CA ARG A 105 -2.04 14.85 -7.83
C ARG A 105 -1.65 16.22 -7.28
N SER A 106 -1.09 16.26 -6.08
CA SER A 106 -0.64 17.51 -5.45
C SER A 106 0.45 18.21 -6.30
N LEU A 107 1.38 17.43 -6.85
CA LEU A 107 2.43 17.94 -7.73
C LEU A 107 1.85 18.52 -9.02
N LEU A 108 0.97 17.79 -9.71
CA LEU A 108 0.34 18.25 -10.95
C LEU A 108 -0.46 19.52 -10.75
N LEU A 109 -1.22 19.62 -9.66
CA LEU A 109 -1.96 20.84 -9.31
C LEU A 109 -1.05 22.02 -9.04
N TRP A 110 0.02 21.82 -8.27
CA TRP A 110 0.99 22.86 -8.02
C TRP A 110 1.64 23.37 -9.30
N MET A 111 1.85 22.48 -10.28
CA MET A 111 2.34 22.86 -11.60
C MET A 111 1.30 23.54 -12.50
N GLY A 112 0.03 23.65 -12.05
CA GLY A 112 -1.06 24.15 -12.89
C GLY A 112 -1.44 23.21 -14.03
N ARG A 113 -1.19 21.91 -13.90
CA ARG A 113 -1.42 20.91 -14.96
C ARG A 113 -2.66 20.08 -14.73
N SER A 114 -3.33 19.73 -15.84
CA SER A 114 -4.49 18.84 -15.79
C SER A 114 -4.12 17.44 -15.31
N THR A 115 -4.99 16.83 -14.49
CA THR A 115 -4.91 15.44 -14.10
C THR A 115 -5.10 14.47 -15.28
N SER A 116 -5.65 14.92 -16.40
CA SER A 116 -5.80 14.15 -17.64
C SER A 116 -4.48 13.66 -18.25
N ILE A 117 -3.34 14.17 -17.81
CA ILE A 117 -2.02 13.68 -18.23
C ILE A 117 -1.86 12.18 -17.97
N ALA A 118 -2.46 11.66 -16.91
CA ALA A 118 -2.40 10.24 -16.58
C ALA A 118 -3.46 9.40 -17.30
N THR A 119 -4.53 10.02 -17.82
CA THR A 119 -5.68 9.33 -18.43
C THR A 119 -5.61 9.21 -19.96
N ALA A 120 -4.74 9.98 -20.63
CA ALA A 120 -4.67 10.01 -22.09
C ALA A 120 -4.33 8.65 -22.76
N HIS A 121 -3.94 7.64 -21.99
CA HIS A 121 -3.68 6.29 -22.48
C HIS A 121 -4.93 5.38 -22.45
N GLU A 122 -6.04 5.82 -21.84
CA GLU A 122 -7.28 5.03 -21.71
C GLU A 122 -8.03 4.80 -23.03
N ALA A 123 -7.66 5.50 -24.11
CA ALA A 123 -8.39 5.44 -25.38
C ALA A 123 -8.02 4.24 -26.27
N VAL A 124 -7.00 3.47 -25.95
CA VAL A 124 -6.53 2.38 -26.81
C VAL A 124 -6.63 1.05 -26.06
N VAL A 125 -7.58 0.24 -26.50
CA VAL A 125 -7.82 -1.15 -26.16
C VAL A 125 -8.82 -1.39 -25.00
N ARG A 126 -10.11 -1.19 -25.30
CA ARG A 126 -11.14 -2.06 -24.74
C ARG A 126 -10.97 -3.44 -25.37
N SER A 127 -10.24 -4.32 -24.74
CA SER A 127 -10.39 -5.74 -25.03
C SER A 127 -11.83 -6.15 -24.76
N PRO A 128 -12.47 -6.94 -25.64
CA PRO A 128 -13.80 -7.44 -25.39
C PRO A 128 -13.80 -8.13 -24.03
N LYS A 129 -14.84 -7.89 -23.21
CA LYS A 129 -15.08 -8.65 -21.97
C LYS A 129 -14.83 -10.11 -22.29
N ALA A 130 -13.82 -10.69 -21.66
CA ALA A 130 -13.69 -12.14 -21.66
C ALA A 130 -15.04 -12.67 -21.18
N GLU A 131 -15.70 -13.49 -21.98
CA GLU A 131 -16.90 -14.19 -21.54
C GLU A 131 -16.60 -14.78 -20.17
N GLU A 132 -17.45 -14.49 -19.19
CA GLU A 132 -17.38 -15.11 -17.87
C GLU A 132 -17.45 -16.63 -18.09
N HIS A 133 -16.30 -17.22 -18.27
CA HIS A 133 -16.19 -18.67 -18.31
C HIS A 133 -16.60 -19.14 -16.93
N ASN A 134 -17.62 -19.97 -16.89
CA ASN A 134 -18.12 -20.65 -15.70
C ASN A 134 -17.04 -21.64 -15.18
N LEU A 135 -15.88 -21.13 -14.78
CA LEU A 135 -14.74 -21.88 -14.24
C LEU A 135 -15.03 -22.44 -12.84
N SER A 136 -16.11 -21.96 -12.19
CA SER A 136 -16.47 -22.33 -10.81
C SER A 136 -16.76 -23.82 -10.61
N SER A 137 -17.08 -24.56 -11.68
CA SER A 137 -17.37 -26.00 -11.59
C SER A 137 -16.23 -26.88 -12.13
N MET A 138 -15.16 -26.33 -12.70
CA MET A 138 -14.05 -27.13 -13.23
C MET A 138 -13.12 -27.56 -12.10
N ALA A 139 -12.83 -28.85 -12.04
CA ALA A 139 -11.81 -29.35 -11.11
C ALA A 139 -10.43 -28.76 -11.50
N LEU A 140 -9.63 -28.34 -10.52
CA LEU A 140 -8.28 -27.80 -10.73
C LEU A 140 -7.42 -28.67 -11.66
N GLN A 141 -7.60 -29.99 -11.59
CA GLN A 141 -6.91 -30.98 -12.44
C GLN A 141 -7.25 -30.89 -13.92
N SER A 142 -8.39 -30.28 -14.28
CA SER A 142 -8.73 -30.03 -15.70
C SER A 142 -8.08 -28.74 -16.22
N LEU A 143 -7.67 -27.84 -15.34
CA LEU A 143 -6.92 -26.64 -15.71
C LEU A 143 -5.42 -26.92 -15.87
N VAL A 144 -4.85 -27.75 -14.97
CA VAL A 144 -3.39 -27.93 -14.90
C VAL A 144 -3.02 -29.36 -14.56
N SER A 145 -2.07 -29.92 -15.29
CA SER A 145 -1.50 -31.23 -14.97
C SER A 145 -0.71 -31.20 -13.64
N ARG A 146 -0.61 -32.35 -12.96
CA ARG A 146 0.14 -32.45 -11.70
C ARG A 146 1.62 -32.06 -11.83
N GLN A 147 2.22 -32.29 -12.98
CA GLN A 147 3.61 -31.91 -13.26
C GLN A 147 3.74 -30.38 -13.36
N VAL A 148 2.81 -29.71 -14.03
CA VAL A 148 2.79 -28.24 -14.12
C VAL A 148 2.51 -27.66 -12.73
N MET A 149 1.58 -28.24 -11.94
CA MET A 149 1.38 -27.81 -10.55
C MET A 149 2.68 -27.85 -9.75
N ALA A 150 3.47 -28.93 -9.86
CA ALA A 150 4.75 -29.03 -9.16
C ALA A 150 5.71 -27.91 -9.57
N SER A 151 5.84 -27.60 -10.86
CA SER A 151 6.68 -26.50 -11.34
C SER A 151 6.20 -25.12 -10.86
N LEU A 152 4.89 -24.91 -10.77
CA LEU A 152 4.32 -23.67 -10.25
C LEU A 152 4.55 -23.53 -8.73
N ILE A 153 4.47 -24.64 -7.97
CA ILE A 153 4.81 -24.69 -6.56
C ILE A 153 6.30 -24.33 -6.37
N ASP A 154 7.18 -24.89 -7.20
CA ASP A 154 8.60 -24.56 -7.16
C ASP A 154 8.85 -23.08 -7.46
N SER A 155 8.18 -22.51 -8.44
CA SER A 155 8.25 -21.09 -8.74
C SER A 155 7.78 -20.22 -7.57
N TYR A 156 6.67 -20.59 -6.91
CA TYR A 156 6.18 -19.88 -5.74
C TYR A 156 7.21 -19.89 -4.62
N PHE A 157 7.75 -21.05 -4.24
CA PHE A 157 8.67 -21.16 -3.11
C PHE A 157 10.02 -20.51 -3.40
N ASN A 158 10.52 -20.61 -4.62
CA ASN A 158 11.82 -20.05 -5.00
C ASN A 158 11.78 -18.53 -5.24
N VAL A 159 10.64 -17.95 -5.63
CA VAL A 159 10.57 -16.54 -6.06
C VAL A 159 9.72 -15.68 -5.11
N TYR A 160 8.48 -16.11 -4.84
CA TYR A 160 7.57 -15.31 -4.01
C TYR A 160 7.77 -15.51 -2.52
N HIS A 161 7.79 -16.78 -2.10
CA HIS A 161 7.88 -17.17 -0.68
C HIS A 161 9.12 -16.61 0.01
N VAL A 162 10.25 -16.52 -0.67
CA VAL A 162 11.48 -15.94 -0.13
C VAL A 162 11.31 -14.50 0.38
N SER A 163 10.31 -13.78 -0.12
CA SER A 163 9.97 -12.43 0.33
C SER A 163 8.99 -12.41 1.50
N TYR A 164 8.17 -13.46 1.65
CA TYR A 164 7.08 -13.58 2.62
C TYR A 164 6.91 -15.02 3.09
N PRO A 165 7.84 -15.55 3.90
CA PRO A 165 7.91 -16.96 4.27
C PRO A 165 6.98 -17.31 5.43
N PHE A 166 5.65 -17.27 5.22
CA PHE A 166 4.66 -17.64 6.23
C PHE A 166 3.87 -18.92 5.91
N VAL A 167 4.10 -19.52 4.74
CA VAL A 167 3.64 -20.87 4.40
C VAL A 167 4.80 -21.83 4.61
N HIS A 168 4.68 -22.80 5.52
CA HIS A 168 5.77 -23.74 5.77
C HIS A 168 5.91 -24.74 4.61
N GLU A 169 6.99 -24.64 3.85
CA GLU A 169 7.19 -25.36 2.59
C GLU A 169 7.10 -26.88 2.75
N ALA A 170 7.81 -27.44 3.71
CA ALA A 170 7.84 -28.88 3.92
C ALA A 170 6.44 -29.45 4.23
N THR A 171 5.66 -28.75 5.07
CA THR A 171 4.26 -29.14 5.37
C THR A 171 3.38 -29.02 4.13
N PHE A 172 3.48 -27.93 3.38
CA PHE A 172 2.68 -27.73 2.16
C PHE A 172 2.97 -28.81 1.11
N ARG A 173 4.25 -29.11 0.86
CA ARG A 173 4.64 -30.16 -0.09
C ARG A 173 4.19 -31.55 0.35
N ALA A 174 4.32 -31.87 1.63
CA ALA A 174 3.86 -33.16 2.18
C ALA A 174 2.33 -33.31 2.03
N GLN A 175 1.55 -32.23 2.21
CA GLN A 175 0.12 -32.20 1.96
C GLN A 175 -0.23 -32.28 0.47
N PHE A 176 0.53 -31.62 -0.41
CA PHE A 176 0.36 -31.72 -1.85
C PHE A 176 0.58 -33.14 -2.35
N HIS A 177 1.59 -33.82 -1.85
CA HIS A 177 1.89 -35.22 -2.18
C HIS A 177 1.06 -36.25 -1.40
N GLU A 178 0.15 -35.79 -0.52
CA GLU A 178 -0.71 -36.68 0.31
C GLU A 178 0.09 -37.57 1.28
N ILE A 179 1.30 -37.15 1.65
CA ILE A 179 2.14 -37.83 2.65
C ILE A 179 1.57 -37.61 4.05
N ILE A 180 1.01 -36.44 4.30
CA ILE A 180 0.29 -36.09 5.53
C ILE A 180 -1.12 -35.61 5.21
N PRO A 181 -2.06 -35.69 6.19
CA PRO A 181 -3.43 -35.21 5.98
C PRO A 181 -3.47 -33.74 5.55
N ARG A 182 -4.35 -33.46 4.62
CA ARG A 182 -4.66 -32.08 4.20
C ARG A 182 -5.59 -31.43 5.23
N PRO A 183 -5.55 -30.09 5.34
CA PRO A 183 -6.58 -29.33 6.06
C PRO A 183 -7.97 -29.54 5.46
N SER A 184 -8.98 -28.78 5.93
CA SER A 184 -10.32 -28.88 5.34
C SER A 184 -10.25 -28.69 3.82
N HIS A 185 -11.03 -29.45 3.08
CA HIS A 185 -10.94 -29.55 1.62
C HIS A 185 -10.92 -28.17 0.92
N ARG A 186 -11.79 -27.26 1.34
CA ARG A 186 -11.90 -25.92 0.73
C ARG A 186 -10.72 -25.02 1.05
N SER A 187 -10.32 -24.94 2.32
CA SER A 187 -9.17 -24.09 2.69
C SER A 187 -7.88 -24.53 2.01
N TRP A 188 -7.71 -25.87 1.89
CA TRP A 188 -6.59 -26.43 1.14
C TRP A 188 -6.65 -26.09 -0.34
N GLN A 189 -7.79 -26.27 -0.99
CA GLN A 189 -7.93 -25.95 -2.42
C GLN A 189 -7.71 -24.47 -2.69
N MET A 190 -8.25 -23.59 -1.84
CA MET A 190 -8.03 -22.16 -1.97
C MET A 190 -6.55 -21.78 -1.82
N LEU A 191 -5.88 -22.33 -0.80
CA LEU A 191 -4.43 -22.09 -0.63
C LEU A 191 -3.63 -22.64 -1.81
N LEU A 192 -3.92 -23.86 -2.25
CA LEU A 192 -3.24 -24.48 -3.38
C LEU A 192 -3.43 -23.64 -4.66
N SER A 193 -4.66 -23.30 -5.01
CA SER A 193 -4.95 -22.50 -6.22
C SER A 193 -4.26 -21.14 -6.18
N THR A 194 -4.23 -20.49 -5.02
CA THR A 194 -3.55 -19.19 -4.85
C THR A 194 -2.03 -19.33 -4.95
N VAL A 195 -1.44 -20.39 -4.41
CA VAL A 195 0.00 -20.70 -4.54
C VAL A 195 0.35 -20.95 -6.01
N LEU A 196 -0.48 -21.73 -6.73
CA LEU A 196 -0.28 -21.98 -8.15
C LEU A 196 -0.41 -20.71 -9.00
N ALA A 197 -1.40 -19.87 -8.71
CA ALA A 197 -1.60 -18.59 -9.40
C ALA A 197 -0.39 -17.64 -9.18
N LEU A 198 0.12 -17.54 -7.94
CA LEU A 198 1.33 -16.78 -7.65
C LEU A 198 2.57 -17.37 -8.31
N GLY A 199 2.70 -18.69 -8.34
CA GLY A 199 3.78 -19.37 -9.05
C GLY A 199 3.77 -19.06 -10.54
N ALA A 200 2.60 -19.12 -11.18
CA ALA A 200 2.41 -18.76 -12.59
C ALA A 200 2.72 -17.26 -12.82
N TRP A 201 2.24 -16.38 -11.92
CA TRP A 201 2.55 -14.97 -11.99
C TRP A 201 4.06 -14.69 -11.90
N CYS A 202 4.81 -15.43 -11.07
CA CYS A 202 6.25 -15.30 -10.93
C CYS A 202 7.02 -15.76 -12.18
N MET A 203 6.52 -16.75 -12.91
CA MET A 203 7.18 -17.27 -14.11
C MET A 203 7.15 -16.31 -15.30
N ASN A 204 6.25 -15.33 -15.30
CA ASN A 204 6.16 -14.26 -16.30
C ASN A 204 6.14 -14.75 -17.75
N HIS A 205 5.38 -15.81 -18.05
CA HIS A 205 5.21 -16.26 -19.43
C HIS A 205 4.25 -15.32 -20.18
N PRO A 206 4.68 -14.66 -21.27
CA PRO A 206 3.90 -13.61 -21.93
C PRO A 206 2.63 -14.10 -22.65
N ASN A 207 2.44 -15.41 -22.80
CA ASN A 207 1.38 -15.98 -23.62
C ASN A 207 0.44 -16.93 -22.88
N THR A 208 0.35 -16.86 -21.55
CA THR A 208 -0.57 -17.73 -20.81
C THR A 208 -1.38 -16.96 -19.80
N ASP A 209 -2.70 -17.02 -19.93
CA ASP A 209 -3.67 -16.53 -18.96
C ASP A 209 -3.81 -17.45 -17.74
N LEU A 210 -2.91 -18.44 -17.63
CA LEU A 210 -2.99 -19.48 -16.60
C LEU A 210 -3.04 -18.90 -15.17
N HIS A 211 -2.31 -17.81 -14.91
CA HIS A 211 -2.36 -17.17 -13.60
C HIS A 211 -3.73 -16.52 -13.36
N ASP A 212 -4.45 -16.13 -14.41
CA ASP A 212 -5.79 -15.57 -14.35
C ASP A 212 -6.81 -16.67 -14.09
N ASP A 213 -6.75 -17.78 -14.80
CA ASP A 213 -7.65 -18.93 -14.59
C ASP A 213 -7.51 -19.48 -13.17
N LEU A 214 -6.27 -19.62 -12.69
CA LEU A 214 -6.00 -20.09 -11.33
C LEU A 214 -6.45 -19.09 -10.26
N TYR A 215 -6.33 -17.78 -10.52
CA TYR A 215 -6.85 -16.75 -9.64
C TYR A 215 -8.39 -16.81 -9.57
N HIS A 216 -9.08 -16.89 -10.70
CA HIS A 216 -10.54 -17.00 -10.73
C HIS A 216 -11.02 -18.29 -10.08
N HIS A 217 -10.31 -19.40 -10.28
CA HIS A 217 -10.59 -20.65 -9.56
C HIS A 217 -10.44 -20.46 -8.04
N ALA A 218 -9.40 -19.75 -7.57
CA ALA A 218 -9.25 -19.47 -6.14
C ALA A 218 -10.38 -18.57 -5.60
N LEU A 219 -10.86 -17.60 -6.38
CA LEU A 219 -12.00 -16.73 -6.03
C LEU A 219 -13.28 -17.54 -5.87
N SER A 220 -13.60 -18.41 -6.83
CA SER A 220 -14.84 -19.20 -6.83
C SER A 220 -14.95 -20.12 -5.60
N LEU A 221 -13.82 -20.53 -5.01
CA LEU A 221 -13.79 -21.28 -3.76
C LEU A 221 -14.16 -20.44 -2.53
N GLY A 222 -14.13 -19.12 -2.66
CA GLY A 222 -14.48 -18.16 -1.61
C GLY A 222 -15.94 -17.69 -1.63
N GLU A 223 -16.71 -18.00 -2.66
CA GLU A 223 -18.10 -17.54 -2.83
C GLU A 223 -19.10 -18.27 -1.93
N ASP A 224 -18.69 -19.31 -1.22
CA ASP A 224 -19.55 -20.14 -0.42
C ASP A 224 -19.58 -19.71 1.06
N GLU A 225 -20.70 -19.90 1.74
CA GLU A 225 -20.94 -19.56 3.15
C GLU A 225 -19.87 -20.13 4.10
N SER A 226 -19.24 -21.25 3.73
CA SER A 226 -18.23 -21.92 4.56
C SER A 226 -17.01 -21.07 4.93
N MET A 227 -16.67 -20.06 4.13
CA MET A 227 -15.52 -19.16 4.42
C MET A 227 -15.87 -18.15 5.52
N VAL A 228 -17.15 -17.80 5.68
CA VAL A 228 -17.64 -16.90 6.74
C VAL A 228 -17.91 -17.67 8.02
N GLU A 229 -18.33 -18.93 7.92
CA GLU A 229 -18.72 -19.77 9.04
C GLU A 229 -17.56 -20.56 9.68
N SER A 230 -16.43 -20.72 8.97
CA SER A 230 -15.27 -21.47 9.46
C SER A 230 -13.99 -20.63 9.46
N GLY A 231 -13.19 -20.79 10.51
CA GLY A 231 -11.89 -20.13 10.61
C GLY A 231 -10.77 -21.14 10.85
N ASN A 232 -9.74 -21.12 10.00
CA ASN A 232 -8.53 -21.92 10.21
C ASN A 232 -7.30 -21.22 9.63
N LEU A 233 -6.11 -21.67 10.05
CA LEU A 233 -4.85 -21.07 9.67
C LEU A 233 -4.61 -21.09 8.14
N THR A 234 -5.07 -22.15 7.47
CA THR A 234 -4.92 -22.32 6.02
C THR A 234 -5.75 -21.30 5.23
N PHE A 235 -6.96 -20.98 5.68
CA PHE A 235 -7.74 -19.89 5.10
C PHE A 235 -7.05 -18.53 5.28
N VAL A 236 -6.51 -18.26 6.49
CA VAL A 236 -5.77 -17.00 6.72
C VAL A 236 -4.60 -16.90 5.76
N GLN A 237 -3.81 -17.97 5.58
CA GLN A 237 -2.71 -18.00 4.60
C GLN A 237 -3.19 -17.73 3.17
N ALA A 238 -4.26 -18.40 2.76
CA ALA A 238 -4.82 -18.24 1.42
C ALA A 238 -5.33 -16.80 1.19
N LEU A 239 -6.05 -16.23 2.15
CA LEU A 239 -6.59 -14.87 2.07
C LEU A 239 -5.50 -13.79 2.01
N ILE A 240 -4.41 -13.95 2.79
CA ILE A 240 -3.25 -13.04 2.72
C ILE A 240 -2.63 -13.07 1.32
N LEU A 241 -2.38 -14.27 0.80
CA LEU A 241 -1.78 -14.44 -0.54
C LEU A 241 -2.70 -13.92 -1.64
N LEU A 242 -4.00 -14.20 -1.55
CA LEU A 242 -5.00 -13.78 -2.51
C LEU A 242 -5.17 -12.26 -2.50
N SER A 243 -5.13 -11.63 -1.32
CA SER A 243 -5.11 -10.17 -1.18
C SER A 243 -3.95 -9.55 -1.96
N ASN A 244 -2.73 -10.07 -1.78
CA ASN A 244 -1.56 -9.55 -2.45
C ASN A 244 -1.57 -9.81 -3.96
N LEU A 245 -2.04 -11.00 -4.38
CA LEU A 245 -2.21 -11.31 -5.79
C LEU A 245 -3.25 -10.39 -6.45
N SER A 246 -4.39 -10.14 -5.79
CA SER A 246 -5.41 -9.20 -6.27
C SER A 246 -4.83 -7.80 -6.46
N GLN A 247 -4.04 -7.30 -5.51
CA GLN A 247 -3.35 -6.03 -5.64
C GLN A 247 -2.40 -5.99 -6.85
N LYS A 248 -1.63 -7.07 -7.09
CA LYS A 248 -0.72 -7.20 -8.23
C LYS A 248 -1.44 -7.33 -9.58
N ARG A 249 -2.71 -7.69 -9.54
CA ARG A 249 -3.63 -7.75 -10.67
C ARG A 249 -4.47 -6.48 -10.81
N ASN A 250 -4.07 -5.40 -10.17
CA ASN A 250 -4.75 -4.12 -10.19
C ASN A 250 -6.19 -4.14 -9.63
N LYS A 251 -6.44 -5.03 -8.67
CA LYS A 251 -7.69 -5.12 -7.92
C LYS A 251 -7.49 -4.77 -6.45
N PRO A 252 -7.14 -3.49 -6.14
CA PRO A 252 -6.74 -3.10 -4.79
C PRO A 252 -7.86 -3.23 -3.77
N ASN A 253 -9.10 -2.95 -4.13
CA ASN A 253 -10.23 -3.03 -3.21
C ASN A 253 -10.63 -4.49 -2.93
N THR A 254 -10.66 -5.34 -3.95
CA THR A 254 -10.82 -6.79 -3.77
C THR A 254 -9.72 -7.34 -2.86
N GLY A 255 -8.46 -6.93 -3.09
CA GLY A 255 -7.34 -7.28 -2.21
C GLY A 255 -7.54 -6.80 -0.77
N SER A 256 -8.02 -5.58 -0.58
CA SER A 256 -8.32 -5.00 0.74
C SER A 256 -9.41 -5.78 1.48
N ASN A 257 -10.45 -6.25 0.79
CA ASN A 257 -11.52 -7.06 1.38
C ASN A 257 -11.02 -8.42 1.85
N PHE A 258 -10.22 -9.12 1.04
CA PHE A 258 -9.59 -10.37 1.47
C PHE A 258 -8.69 -10.18 2.68
N LEU A 259 -7.95 -9.09 2.71
CA LEU A 259 -7.09 -8.76 3.85
C LEU A 259 -7.91 -8.48 5.11
N GLY A 260 -9.01 -7.73 4.99
CA GLY A 260 -9.95 -7.49 6.10
C GLY A 260 -10.53 -8.77 6.67
N LEU A 261 -10.91 -9.72 5.81
CA LEU A 261 -11.40 -11.03 6.23
C LEU A 261 -10.29 -11.86 6.90
N ALA A 262 -9.07 -11.85 6.35
CA ALA A 262 -7.91 -12.49 6.98
C ALA A 262 -7.64 -11.94 8.38
N VAL A 263 -7.71 -10.61 8.57
CA VAL A 263 -7.55 -9.96 9.88
C VAL A 263 -8.61 -10.44 10.86
N ARG A 264 -9.89 -10.41 10.48
CA ARG A 264 -10.98 -10.89 11.35
C ARG A 264 -10.82 -12.34 11.76
N MET A 265 -10.49 -13.22 10.81
CA MET A 265 -10.26 -14.64 11.07
C MET A 265 -9.03 -14.85 11.97
N ALA A 266 -7.92 -14.13 11.72
CA ALA A 266 -6.71 -14.23 12.53
C ALA A 266 -6.94 -13.80 13.99
N LEU A 267 -7.72 -12.74 14.21
CA LEU A 267 -8.11 -12.29 15.55
C LEU A 267 -8.98 -13.35 16.26
N SER A 268 -9.95 -13.92 15.56
CA SER A 268 -10.81 -15.00 16.11
C SER A 268 -10.02 -16.26 16.45
N LEU A 269 -8.95 -16.56 15.69
CA LEU A 269 -8.03 -17.67 15.97
C LEU A 269 -7.02 -17.34 17.09
N GLY A 270 -6.99 -16.13 17.61
CA GLY A 270 -6.06 -15.69 18.63
C GLY A 270 -4.59 -15.70 18.15
N LEU A 271 -4.30 -15.39 16.88
CA LEU A 271 -2.92 -15.42 16.36
C LEU A 271 -2.04 -14.34 16.97
N TYR A 272 -2.62 -13.29 17.50
CA TYR A 272 -1.93 -12.21 18.20
C TYR A 272 -1.46 -12.55 19.62
N ARG A 273 -1.83 -13.77 20.11
CA ARG A 273 -1.49 -14.29 21.44
C ARG A 273 -0.50 -15.45 21.35
N GLU A 274 0.46 -15.47 22.26
CA GLU A 274 1.45 -16.55 22.34
C GLU A 274 0.85 -17.86 22.86
N LEU A 275 -0.09 -17.82 23.80
CA LEU A 275 -0.79 -18.96 24.41
C LEU A 275 0.18 -20.07 24.88
N PRO A 276 1.06 -19.79 25.86
CA PRO A 276 2.16 -20.70 26.24
C PRO A 276 1.66 -22.06 26.75
N ASP A 277 0.50 -22.09 27.43
CA ASP A 277 -0.06 -23.31 28.04
C ASP A 277 -0.88 -24.16 27.06
N TRP A 278 -0.99 -23.73 25.80
CA TRP A 278 -1.69 -24.52 24.79
C TRP A 278 -0.81 -25.67 24.30
N ASP A 279 -1.33 -26.90 24.42
CA ASP A 279 -0.64 -28.14 24.00
C ASP A 279 -0.67 -28.29 22.48
N ILE A 280 0.24 -27.59 21.82
CA ILE A 280 0.51 -27.69 20.39
C ILE A 280 2.01 -27.82 20.16
N SER A 281 2.40 -28.48 19.04
CA SER A 281 3.82 -28.64 18.69
C SER A 281 4.53 -27.30 18.49
N LEU A 282 5.86 -27.30 18.70
CA LEU A 282 6.67 -26.12 18.46
C LEU A 282 6.55 -25.61 17.02
N LEU A 283 6.45 -26.53 16.06
CA LEU A 283 6.23 -26.18 14.64
C LEU A 283 4.88 -25.47 14.44
N GLN A 284 3.78 -25.97 15.02
CA GLN A 284 2.47 -25.33 14.91
C GLN A 284 2.48 -23.94 15.55
N ARG A 285 3.15 -23.77 16.69
CA ARG A 285 3.30 -22.48 17.36
C ARG A 285 4.06 -21.49 16.48
N GLU A 286 5.16 -21.93 15.88
CA GLU A 286 5.96 -21.10 14.97
C GLU A 286 5.19 -20.77 13.68
N GLN A 287 4.43 -21.71 13.10
CA GLN A 287 3.58 -21.43 11.94
C GLN A 287 2.53 -20.33 12.25
N ARG A 288 1.94 -20.35 13.44
CA ARG A 288 1.00 -19.30 13.90
C ARG A 288 1.70 -17.94 13.97
N ARG A 289 2.92 -17.86 14.53
CA ARG A 289 3.74 -16.62 14.56
C ARG A 289 4.04 -16.12 13.16
N ARG A 290 4.50 -16.99 12.25
CA ARG A 290 4.83 -16.62 10.86
C ARG A 290 3.62 -16.07 10.12
N VAL A 291 2.44 -16.68 10.27
CA VAL A 291 1.20 -16.22 9.65
C VAL A 291 0.77 -14.88 10.24
N TRP A 292 0.81 -14.71 11.57
CA TRP A 292 0.50 -13.43 12.19
C TRP A 292 1.39 -12.29 11.69
N TRP A 293 2.70 -12.50 11.73
CA TRP A 293 3.65 -11.48 11.29
C TRP A 293 3.63 -11.23 9.78
N GLY A 294 3.32 -12.26 8.99
CA GLY A 294 3.01 -12.10 7.57
C GLY A 294 1.80 -11.18 7.36
N LEU A 295 0.68 -11.48 8.02
CA LEU A 295 -0.53 -10.65 7.98
C LEU A 295 -0.24 -9.21 8.42
N TYR A 296 0.53 -9.04 9.49
CA TYR A 296 0.90 -7.73 10.03
C TYR A 296 1.62 -6.85 9.00
N ILE A 297 2.56 -7.44 8.26
CA ILE A 297 3.29 -6.73 7.20
C ILE A 297 2.36 -6.35 6.03
N PHE A 298 1.44 -7.24 5.66
CA PHE A 298 0.52 -6.97 4.55
C PHE A 298 -0.51 -5.92 4.91
N ASP A 299 -1.11 -5.97 6.10
CA ASP A 299 -2.08 -4.97 6.55
C ASP A 299 -1.42 -3.59 6.67
N SER A 300 -0.28 -3.50 7.36
CA SER A 300 0.46 -2.24 7.51
C SER A 300 0.91 -1.68 6.15
N GLY A 301 1.43 -2.55 5.28
CA GLY A 301 1.93 -2.15 3.96
C GLY A 301 0.82 -1.66 3.04
N ALA A 302 -0.30 -2.37 2.96
CA ALA A 302 -1.45 -1.98 2.16
C ALA A 302 -2.10 -0.69 2.69
N SER A 303 -2.31 -0.60 4.01
CA SER A 303 -2.90 0.58 4.64
C SER A 303 -2.08 1.85 4.37
N THR A 304 -0.75 1.78 4.50
CA THR A 304 0.13 2.91 4.18
C THR A 304 0.10 3.25 2.68
N THR A 305 0.07 2.22 1.80
CA THR A 305 0.04 2.42 0.35
C THR A 305 -1.25 3.10 -0.12
N PHE A 306 -2.39 2.76 0.49
CA PHE A 306 -3.69 3.31 0.11
C PHE A 306 -4.13 4.52 0.96
N GLY A 307 -3.34 4.91 1.96
CA GLY A 307 -3.71 5.97 2.90
C GLY A 307 -4.95 5.62 3.72
N ARG A 308 -5.06 4.38 4.17
CA ARG A 308 -6.17 3.86 4.98
C ARG A 308 -5.69 3.49 6.38
N PRO A 309 -6.58 3.50 7.39
CA PRO A 309 -6.23 3.06 8.74
C PRO A 309 -5.76 1.60 8.77
N ILE A 310 -4.79 1.31 9.62
CA ILE A 310 -4.30 -0.05 9.87
C ILE A 310 -5.34 -0.79 10.70
N LEU A 311 -5.68 -2.02 10.31
CA LEU A 311 -6.73 -2.83 10.94
C LEU A 311 -6.22 -3.62 12.14
N LEU A 312 -4.94 -4.02 12.12
CA LEU A 312 -4.35 -4.83 13.18
C LEU A 312 -4.06 -4.01 14.44
N PRO A 313 -4.14 -4.63 15.62
CA PRO A 313 -3.90 -3.94 16.89
C PRO A 313 -2.45 -3.48 17.03
N GLY A 314 -2.24 -2.45 17.85
CA GLY A 314 -0.92 -2.03 18.28
C GLY A 314 -0.24 -3.03 19.23
N PRO A 315 1.07 -2.85 19.47
CA PRO A 315 1.87 -3.77 20.28
C PRO A 315 1.36 -3.95 21.71
N GLU A 316 0.63 -2.98 22.25
CA GLU A 316 0.04 -3.02 23.60
C GLU A 316 -1.06 -4.08 23.75
N SER A 317 -1.64 -4.53 22.65
CA SER A 317 -2.76 -5.50 22.63
C SER A 317 -2.34 -6.92 22.24
N MET A 318 -1.04 -7.15 21.98
CA MET A 318 -0.52 -8.44 21.52
C MET A 318 0.70 -8.89 22.34
N ASP A 319 0.85 -10.22 22.53
CA ASP A 319 2.02 -10.80 23.19
C ASP A 319 2.71 -11.88 22.35
N VAL A 320 2.29 -12.04 21.09
CA VAL A 320 2.91 -12.97 20.15
C VAL A 320 4.39 -12.64 19.94
N ARG A 321 5.25 -13.66 20.09
CA ARG A 321 6.70 -13.48 19.95
C ARG A 321 7.09 -13.25 18.48
N PRO A 322 8.26 -12.60 18.23
CA PRO A 322 8.84 -12.55 16.90
C PRO A 322 9.06 -13.94 16.30
N VAL A 323 9.06 -14.02 14.98
CA VAL A 323 9.42 -15.22 14.23
C VAL A 323 10.84 -15.65 14.59
N LEU A 324 11.08 -16.95 14.73
CA LEU A 324 12.39 -17.50 15.03
C LEU A 324 13.35 -17.34 13.84
N ASN A 325 14.59 -16.96 14.12
CA ASN A 325 15.65 -16.90 13.11
C ASN A 325 16.34 -18.26 13.00
N ILE A 326 15.69 -19.23 12.41
CA ILE A 326 16.14 -20.62 12.26
C ILE A 326 15.98 -21.11 10.83
N HIS A 327 16.65 -22.18 10.46
CA HIS A 327 16.36 -22.93 9.24
C HIS A 327 15.20 -23.91 9.46
N ASP A 328 14.36 -24.16 8.46
CA ASP A 328 13.17 -25.01 8.58
C ASP A 328 13.51 -26.45 8.99
N GLU A 329 14.68 -26.96 8.60
CA GLU A 329 15.15 -28.30 8.95
C GLU A 329 15.36 -28.46 10.45
N SER A 330 15.55 -27.38 11.18
CA SER A 330 15.72 -27.37 12.64
C SER A 330 14.40 -27.53 13.39
N LEU A 331 13.25 -27.36 12.72
CA LEU A 331 11.93 -27.37 13.35
C LEU A 331 10.96 -28.27 12.59
N THR A 332 10.78 -29.48 13.10
CA THR A 332 9.90 -30.50 12.53
C THR A 332 8.72 -30.81 13.45
N PRO A 333 7.69 -31.54 13.00
CA PRO A 333 6.59 -31.96 13.87
C PRO A 333 7.05 -32.74 15.13
N GLY A 334 8.18 -33.43 15.06
CA GLY A 334 8.75 -34.21 16.18
C GLY A 334 9.71 -33.43 17.07
N THR A 335 9.96 -32.15 16.80
CA THR A 335 10.88 -31.31 17.59
C THR A 335 10.26 -31.03 18.97
N THR A 336 10.92 -31.47 20.04
CA THR A 336 10.47 -31.30 21.43
C THR A 336 11.13 -30.13 22.14
N ASN A 337 12.36 -29.78 21.75
CA ASN A 337 13.11 -28.66 22.33
C ASN A 337 13.22 -27.52 21.32
N LEU A 338 13.06 -26.28 21.80
CA LEU A 338 13.19 -25.10 20.94
C LEU A 338 14.62 -25.03 20.37
N PRO A 339 14.78 -25.00 19.03
CA PRO A 339 16.11 -24.87 18.43
C PRO A 339 16.73 -23.51 18.76
N ALA A 340 18.06 -23.47 18.87
CA ALA A 340 18.78 -22.22 19.04
C ALA A 340 18.69 -21.37 17.77
N GLU A 341 18.45 -20.07 17.93
CA GLU A 341 18.48 -19.12 16.80
C GLU A 341 19.90 -18.95 16.29
N THR A 342 20.03 -18.79 14.97
CA THR A 342 21.33 -18.44 14.34
C THR A 342 21.58 -16.94 14.38
N THR A 343 22.85 -16.56 14.44
CA THR A 343 23.30 -15.17 14.33
C THR A 343 23.43 -14.70 12.88
N LEU A 344 23.38 -15.62 11.92
CA LEU A 344 23.39 -15.35 10.48
C LEU A 344 21.96 -15.15 9.95
N PRO A 345 21.79 -14.45 8.83
CA PRO A 345 20.49 -14.32 8.22
C PRO A 345 19.95 -15.66 7.72
N THR A 346 18.66 -15.91 7.98
CA THR A 346 17.88 -17.00 7.41
C THR A 346 16.77 -16.41 6.54
N LEU A 347 16.01 -17.26 5.87
CA LEU A 347 14.84 -16.86 5.11
C LEU A 347 13.85 -16.03 5.96
N TYR A 348 13.77 -16.28 7.27
CA TYR A 348 12.86 -15.62 8.20
C TYR A 348 13.38 -14.29 8.75
N SER A 349 14.67 -13.99 8.58
CA SER A 349 15.24 -12.73 9.05
C SER A 349 14.59 -11.51 8.39
N GLY A 350 14.24 -11.62 7.09
CA GLY A 350 13.54 -10.57 6.36
C GLY A 350 12.12 -10.32 6.90
N LEU A 351 11.38 -11.39 7.20
CA LEU A 351 10.05 -11.31 7.82
C LEU A 351 10.12 -10.65 9.20
N ARG A 352 11.10 -11.07 10.03
CA ARG A 352 11.33 -10.52 11.37
C ARG A 352 11.69 -9.03 11.34
N ALA A 353 12.58 -8.61 10.44
CA ALA A 353 12.96 -7.21 10.31
C ALA A 353 11.82 -6.33 9.81
N GLN A 354 11.04 -6.79 8.83
CA GLN A 354 9.88 -6.06 8.33
C GLN A 354 8.76 -5.95 9.37
N SER A 355 8.47 -7.02 10.13
CA SER A 355 7.48 -6.95 11.21
C SER A 355 7.92 -5.98 12.30
N SER A 356 9.20 -6.00 12.71
CA SER A 356 9.76 -5.02 13.64
C SER A 356 9.64 -3.58 13.12
N PHE A 357 9.91 -3.37 11.83
CA PHE A 357 9.69 -2.06 11.19
C PHE A 357 8.25 -1.59 11.37
N HIS A 358 7.26 -2.40 11.00
CA HIS A 358 5.86 -2.01 11.08
C HIS A 358 5.36 -1.83 12.52
N VAL A 359 5.82 -2.63 13.48
CA VAL A 359 5.53 -2.41 14.90
C VAL A 359 5.97 -1.01 15.36
N GLN A 360 7.13 -0.54 14.90
CA GLN A 360 7.64 0.78 15.23
C GLN A 360 7.00 1.92 14.42
N THR A 361 6.45 1.64 13.24
CA THR A 361 6.05 2.69 12.28
C THR A 361 4.55 2.85 12.09
N ASN A 362 3.74 1.88 12.53
CA ASN A 362 2.29 1.93 12.35
C ASN A 362 1.65 3.16 13.03
N HIS A 363 2.17 3.59 14.18
CA HIS A 363 1.70 4.80 14.83
C HIS A 363 2.00 6.06 14.00
N ILE A 364 3.11 6.08 13.25
CA ILE A 364 3.45 7.18 12.33
C ILE A 364 2.43 7.22 11.20
N SER A 365 2.16 6.07 10.56
CA SER A 365 1.17 5.98 9.49
C SER A 365 -0.23 6.42 9.95
N ASN A 366 -0.68 5.96 11.11
CA ASN A 366 -1.96 6.38 11.69
C ASN A 366 -1.98 7.87 12.04
N ARG A 367 -0.86 8.41 12.53
CA ARG A 367 -0.73 9.84 12.86
C ARG A 367 -0.77 10.72 11.61
N LEU A 368 -0.19 10.27 10.49
CA LEU A 368 -0.24 10.95 9.19
C LEU A 368 -1.66 11.06 8.61
N LEU A 369 -2.55 10.14 8.97
CA LEU A 369 -3.96 10.16 8.56
C LEU A 369 -4.83 11.07 9.45
N SER A 370 -4.28 11.62 10.52
CA SER A 370 -5.03 12.49 11.45
C SER A 370 -5.37 13.82 10.79
N ALA A 371 -6.61 14.27 10.97
CA ALA A 371 -7.10 15.55 10.44
C ALA A 371 -6.34 16.78 10.93
N SER A 372 -5.64 16.68 12.09
CA SER A 372 -4.85 17.78 12.64
C SER A 372 -3.50 17.98 11.96
N GLY A 373 -3.12 17.13 11.03
CA GLY A 373 -1.79 17.14 10.42
C GLY A 373 -0.66 16.85 11.44
N ILE A 374 0.58 16.93 11.00
CA ILE A 374 1.78 16.73 11.84
C ILE A 374 2.60 18.03 11.83
N SER A 375 3.04 18.49 13.00
CA SER A 375 3.97 19.62 13.08
C SER A 375 5.38 19.19 12.63
N LYS A 376 6.22 20.16 12.28
CA LYS A 376 7.61 19.90 11.83
C LYS A 376 8.45 19.30 12.96
N GLU A 377 8.25 19.77 14.18
CA GLU A 377 8.91 19.28 15.39
C GLU A 377 8.51 17.83 15.67
N GLU A 378 7.21 17.52 15.52
CA GLU A 378 6.68 16.17 15.66
C GLU A 378 7.26 15.25 14.57
N ALA A 379 7.30 15.70 13.31
CA ALA A 379 7.89 14.94 12.21
C ALA A 379 9.37 14.61 12.47
N LEU A 380 10.16 15.57 12.94
CA LEU A 380 11.56 15.34 13.29
C LEU A 380 11.72 14.39 14.48
N SER A 381 10.84 14.45 15.48
CA SER A 381 10.86 13.51 16.60
C SER A 381 10.54 12.07 16.14
N LEU A 382 9.58 11.91 15.24
CA LEU A 382 9.24 10.61 14.64
C LEU A 382 10.37 10.08 13.78
N ASP A 383 11.07 10.93 13.04
CA ASP A 383 12.25 10.56 12.25
C ASP A 383 13.42 10.10 13.13
N GLN A 384 13.65 10.74 14.28
CA GLN A 384 14.65 10.28 15.26
C GLN A 384 14.32 8.89 15.81
N ALA A 385 13.04 8.58 16.02
CA ALA A 385 12.60 7.26 16.44
C ALA A 385 12.87 6.20 15.34
N LEU A 386 12.61 6.55 14.07
CA LEU A 386 12.95 5.71 12.90
C LEU A 386 14.46 5.46 12.81
N ASP A 387 15.27 6.49 13.00
CA ASP A 387 16.71 6.39 12.95
C ASP A 387 17.25 5.50 14.08
N SER A 388 16.70 5.63 15.28
CA SER A 388 17.03 4.79 16.44
C SER A 388 16.67 3.33 16.19
N TRP A 389 15.50 3.04 15.58
CA TRP A 389 15.13 1.70 15.17
C TRP A 389 16.13 1.13 14.14
N SER A 390 16.49 1.91 13.13
CA SER A 390 17.42 1.46 12.08
C SER A 390 18.77 1.04 12.65
N LYS A 391 19.27 1.76 13.68
CA LYS A 391 20.52 1.43 14.40
C LYS A 391 20.41 0.17 15.25
N SER A 392 19.19 -0.24 15.63
CA SER A 392 18.94 -1.46 16.39
C SER A 392 18.89 -2.74 15.54
N LEU A 393 18.87 -2.60 14.20
CA LEU A 393 18.87 -3.74 13.29
C LEU A 393 20.13 -4.59 13.46
N PRO A 394 20.04 -5.92 13.27
CA PRO A 394 21.20 -6.79 13.18
C PRO A 394 22.21 -6.27 12.14
N SER A 395 23.51 -6.49 12.38
CA SER A 395 24.60 -5.99 11.53
C SER A 395 24.41 -6.35 10.05
N TYR A 396 23.90 -7.53 9.76
CA TYR A 396 23.64 -8.00 8.40
C TYR A 396 22.51 -7.24 7.68
N PHE A 397 21.67 -6.46 8.38
CA PHE A 397 20.70 -5.54 7.78
C PHE A 397 21.15 -4.08 7.79
N GLN A 398 22.24 -3.74 8.50
CA GLN A 398 22.77 -2.37 8.50
C GLN A 398 23.29 -1.99 7.12
N ILE A 399 22.83 -0.85 6.57
CA ILE A 399 23.23 -0.40 5.23
C ILE A 399 24.73 -0.04 5.16
N SER A 400 25.29 0.41 6.27
CA SER A 400 26.71 0.77 6.40
C SER A 400 27.65 -0.44 6.42
N GLN A 401 27.14 -1.65 6.60
CA GLN A 401 27.92 -2.88 6.62
C GLN A 401 27.87 -3.57 5.26
N ALA A 402 28.96 -4.29 4.91
CA ALA A 402 28.94 -5.15 3.74
C ALA A 402 27.91 -6.28 3.89
N PRO A 403 27.27 -6.74 2.79
CA PRO A 403 26.39 -7.91 2.83
C PRO A 403 27.19 -9.14 3.31
N VAL A 404 26.57 -9.96 4.16
CA VAL A 404 27.17 -11.24 4.60
C VAL A 404 26.96 -12.35 3.57
N PHE A 405 25.95 -12.24 2.72
CA PHE A 405 25.64 -13.13 1.61
C PHE A 405 25.36 -12.32 0.35
N TYR A 406 25.50 -12.96 -0.81
CA TYR A 406 25.18 -12.37 -2.11
C TYR A 406 24.02 -13.10 -2.81
N GLU A 407 23.39 -14.05 -2.14
CA GLU A 407 22.18 -14.69 -2.61
C GLU A 407 21.05 -13.65 -2.77
N GLN A 408 20.34 -13.75 -3.89
CA GLN A 408 19.36 -12.77 -4.32
C GLN A 408 18.25 -12.57 -3.27
N TRP A 409 17.78 -13.64 -2.62
CA TRP A 409 16.74 -13.55 -1.60
C TRP A 409 17.15 -12.64 -0.42
N TYR A 410 18.39 -12.76 0.03
CA TYR A 410 18.90 -11.95 1.14
C TYR A 410 19.18 -10.51 0.70
N MET A 411 19.83 -10.33 -0.45
CA MET A 411 20.08 -9.00 -1.02
C MET A 411 18.80 -8.23 -1.22
N PHE A 412 17.75 -8.90 -1.73
CA PHE A 412 16.43 -8.28 -1.89
C PHE A 412 15.75 -7.97 -0.54
N ALA A 413 15.76 -8.90 0.42
CA ALA A 413 15.18 -8.66 1.74
C ALA A 413 15.80 -7.44 2.42
N ARG A 414 17.14 -7.31 2.34
CA ARG A 414 17.91 -6.18 2.86
C ARG A 414 17.58 -4.88 2.13
N SER A 415 17.63 -4.87 0.81
CA SER A 415 17.37 -3.67 -0.01
C SER A 415 15.91 -3.19 0.15
N LYS A 416 14.94 -4.08 0.07
CA LYS A 416 13.51 -3.78 0.24
C LYS A 416 13.20 -3.16 1.61
N LEU A 417 13.88 -3.60 2.69
CA LEU A 417 13.70 -3.02 4.01
C LEU A 417 14.10 -1.53 4.03
N TRP A 418 15.25 -1.19 3.43
CA TRP A 418 15.72 0.19 3.34
C TRP A 418 14.90 1.04 2.39
N TRP A 419 14.42 0.48 1.27
CA TRP A 419 13.49 1.19 0.38
C TRP A 419 12.19 1.58 1.10
N ARG A 420 11.66 0.69 1.96
CA ARG A 420 10.51 1.01 2.82
C ARG A 420 10.82 2.09 3.84
N PHE A 421 11.99 2.03 4.46
CA PHE A 421 12.44 3.01 5.43
C PHE A 421 12.51 4.41 4.82
N TRP A 422 13.19 4.55 3.68
CA TRP A 422 13.30 5.83 2.98
C TRP A 422 11.95 6.30 2.45
N ASN A 423 11.12 5.41 1.92
CA ASN A 423 9.79 5.78 1.47
C ASN A 423 8.90 6.32 2.60
N LEU A 424 8.98 5.76 3.80
CA LEU A 424 8.27 6.30 4.96
C LEU A 424 8.80 7.69 5.35
N ARG A 425 10.11 7.92 5.29
CA ARG A 425 10.71 9.25 5.46
C ARG A 425 10.18 10.25 4.42
N ILE A 426 10.10 9.85 3.16
CA ILE A 426 9.51 10.68 2.11
C ILE A 426 8.07 11.05 2.50
N ILE A 427 7.23 10.08 2.82
CA ILE A 427 5.82 10.31 3.19
C ILE A 427 5.72 11.22 4.43
N LEU A 428 6.57 11.02 5.43
CA LEU A 428 6.58 11.79 6.67
C LEU A 428 6.85 13.29 6.43
N PHE A 429 7.79 13.61 5.53
CA PHE A 429 8.19 15.00 5.27
C PHE A 429 7.53 15.61 4.04
N LEU A 430 6.75 14.83 3.28
CA LEU A 430 6.13 15.27 2.04
C LEU A 430 5.27 16.52 2.20
N GLN A 431 4.43 16.59 3.26
CA GLN A 431 3.57 17.74 3.49
C GLN A 431 4.38 19.02 3.75
N VAL A 432 5.52 18.92 4.44
CA VAL A 432 6.42 20.05 4.67
C VAL A 432 7.06 20.50 3.36
N LEU A 433 7.48 19.54 2.53
CA LEU A 433 8.08 19.82 1.22
C LEU A 433 7.08 20.51 0.28
N LEU A 434 5.86 20.00 0.19
CA LEU A 434 4.76 20.59 -0.59
C LEU A 434 4.41 22.00 -0.09
N GLY A 435 4.22 22.17 1.21
CA GLY A 435 3.87 23.47 1.82
C GLY A 435 4.91 24.55 1.55
N ARG A 436 6.20 24.21 1.60
CA ARG A 436 7.28 25.14 1.25
C ARG A 436 7.26 25.51 -0.23
N SER A 437 7.15 24.54 -1.11
CA SER A 437 7.16 24.77 -2.56
C SER A 437 5.96 25.62 -2.99
N MET A 438 4.78 25.37 -2.44
CA MET A 438 3.55 26.10 -2.73
C MET A 438 3.54 27.50 -2.08
N GLY A 439 4.12 27.67 -0.88
CA GLY A 439 4.18 28.96 -0.17
C GLY A 439 5.17 29.96 -0.77
N ARG A 440 6.14 29.54 -1.57
CA ARG A 440 7.15 30.42 -2.18
C ARG A 440 6.56 31.45 -3.13
N SER A 441 5.41 31.18 -3.73
CA SER A 441 4.72 32.14 -4.60
C SER A 441 4.26 33.43 -3.88
N ASN A 442 4.16 33.40 -2.54
CA ASN A 442 3.67 34.53 -1.75
C ASN A 442 4.72 35.22 -0.87
N ILE A 443 5.94 34.71 -0.76
CA ILE A 443 6.95 35.20 0.20
C ILE A 443 7.83 36.34 -0.34
N THR A 444 7.74 36.67 -1.59
CA THR A 444 8.43 37.89 -2.10
C THR A 444 7.97 39.19 -1.42
N ALA A 445 6.87 39.16 -0.68
CA ALA A 445 6.33 40.34 0.03
C ALA A 445 6.79 40.49 1.50
N ALA A 446 7.40 39.52 2.15
CA ALA A 446 7.60 39.58 3.61
C ALA A 446 9.04 39.38 4.14
N GLY A 447 10.05 39.15 3.33
CA GLY A 447 11.46 39.18 3.76
C GLY A 447 11.87 38.31 4.97
N LYS A 448 11.09 37.30 5.34
CA LYS A 448 11.46 36.39 6.44
C LYS A 448 12.35 35.26 5.91
N PRO A 449 13.51 35.01 6.55
CA PRO A 449 14.36 33.88 6.19
C PRO A 449 13.59 32.56 6.34
N PRO A 450 13.85 31.54 5.48
CA PRO A 450 13.27 30.23 5.66
C PRO A 450 13.61 29.71 7.06
N TYR A 451 12.60 29.19 7.78
CA TYR A 451 12.82 28.60 9.09
C TYR A 451 13.81 27.43 8.93
N VAL A 452 14.81 27.35 9.79
CA VAL A 452 15.83 26.29 9.80
C VAL A 452 15.18 24.88 9.80
N LEU A 453 14.03 24.72 10.46
CA LEU A 453 13.29 23.48 10.50
C LEU A 453 12.73 23.05 9.12
N ASP A 454 12.30 24.01 8.29
CA ASP A 454 11.80 23.71 6.94
C ASP A 454 12.91 23.17 6.05
N GLU A 455 14.10 23.76 6.17
CA GLU A 455 15.27 23.31 5.42
C GLU A 455 15.70 21.91 5.88
N THR A 456 15.73 21.66 7.18
CA THR A 456 16.07 20.35 7.74
C THR A 456 15.10 19.28 7.25
N CYS A 457 13.79 19.49 7.34
CA CYS A 457 12.78 18.54 6.88
C CYS A 457 12.88 18.27 5.37
N ARG A 458 13.11 19.35 4.56
CA ARG A 458 13.32 19.23 3.12
C ARG A 458 14.53 18.36 2.81
N ASN A 459 15.66 18.64 3.47
CA ASN A 459 16.90 17.94 3.20
C ASN A 459 16.79 16.45 3.56
N ILE A 460 16.12 16.09 4.66
CA ILE A 460 15.85 14.68 5.01
C ILE A 460 14.99 14.01 3.92
N CYS A 461 13.96 14.68 3.41
CA CYS A 461 13.10 14.14 2.36
C CYS A 461 13.87 13.90 1.05
N VAL A 462 14.63 14.90 0.60
CA VAL A 462 15.42 14.82 -0.63
C VAL A 462 16.54 13.78 -0.51
N GLU A 463 17.23 13.72 0.63
CA GLU A 463 18.25 12.69 0.90
C GLU A 463 17.65 11.28 0.89
N ALA A 464 16.48 11.09 1.50
CA ALA A 464 15.80 9.79 1.48
C ALA A 464 15.42 9.35 0.05
N ALA A 465 15.01 10.28 -0.79
CA ALA A 465 14.71 10.02 -2.20
C ALA A 465 16.00 9.66 -2.98
N HIS A 466 17.06 10.43 -2.81
CA HIS A 466 18.38 10.16 -3.41
C HIS A 466 18.87 8.74 -3.04
N LEU A 467 18.91 8.42 -1.74
CA LEU A 467 19.36 7.12 -1.25
C LEU A 467 18.51 5.97 -1.79
N SER A 468 17.19 6.18 -1.93
CA SER A 468 16.28 5.20 -2.54
C SER A 468 16.63 4.95 -4.00
N ILE A 469 16.85 6.00 -4.81
CA ILE A 469 17.21 5.92 -6.23
C ILE A 469 18.53 5.20 -6.41
N VAL A 470 19.57 5.62 -5.68
CA VAL A 470 20.91 5.03 -5.76
C VAL A 470 20.88 3.54 -5.36
N SER A 471 20.21 3.21 -4.26
CA SER A 471 20.11 1.84 -3.79
C SER A 471 19.36 0.92 -4.76
N ILE A 472 18.25 1.39 -5.36
CA ILE A 472 17.50 0.61 -6.34
C ILE A 472 18.34 0.39 -7.62
N HIS A 473 18.97 1.44 -8.14
CA HIS A 473 19.84 1.33 -9.29
C HIS A 473 21.00 0.37 -9.03
N GLN A 474 21.67 0.47 -7.89
CA GLN A 474 22.77 -0.42 -7.50
C GLN A 474 22.31 -1.87 -7.39
N TYR A 475 21.13 -2.12 -6.80
CA TYR A 475 20.58 -3.47 -6.71
C TYR A 475 20.33 -4.07 -8.10
N LEU A 476 19.64 -3.34 -8.98
CA LEU A 476 19.28 -3.80 -10.32
C LEU A 476 20.50 -3.94 -11.26
N SER A 477 21.62 -3.28 -10.96
CA SER A 477 22.87 -3.47 -11.71
C SER A 477 23.60 -4.77 -11.36
N GLN A 478 23.25 -5.42 -10.24
CA GLN A 478 23.91 -6.61 -9.72
C GLN A 478 23.11 -7.90 -9.97
N VAL A 479 21.80 -7.81 -10.23
CA VAL A 479 20.91 -8.97 -10.37
C VAL A 479 19.99 -8.83 -11.57
N VAL A 480 19.55 -9.96 -12.12
CA VAL A 480 18.40 -10.02 -13.02
C VAL A 480 17.14 -10.05 -12.13
N PRO A 481 16.34 -8.98 -12.11
CA PRO A 481 15.25 -8.89 -11.15
C PRO A 481 14.11 -9.87 -11.49
N THR A 482 13.58 -10.50 -10.47
CA THR A 482 12.31 -11.23 -10.55
C THR A 482 11.14 -10.25 -10.72
N ARG A 483 9.97 -10.75 -11.10
CA ARG A 483 8.77 -9.91 -11.25
C ARG A 483 8.38 -9.20 -9.95
N ILE A 484 8.54 -9.84 -8.79
CA ILE A 484 8.27 -9.23 -7.49
C ILE A 484 9.27 -8.13 -7.13
N GLU A 485 10.55 -8.32 -7.44
CA GLU A 485 11.60 -7.32 -7.22
C GLU A 485 11.39 -6.10 -8.11
N SER A 486 11.08 -6.32 -9.40
CA SER A 486 10.73 -5.26 -10.35
C SER A 486 9.52 -4.45 -9.90
N TRP A 487 8.50 -5.11 -9.34
CA TRP A 487 7.30 -4.45 -8.84
C TRP A 487 7.62 -3.49 -7.69
N TYR A 488 8.42 -3.93 -6.71
CA TYR A 488 8.85 -3.07 -5.60
C TYR A 488 9.81 -1.96 -6.04
N ALA A 489 10.74 -2.26 -6.94
CA ALA A 489 11.67 -1.27 -7.47
C ALA A 489 10.93 -0.12 -8.15
N VAL A 490 9.95 -0.42 -9.04
CA VAL A 490 9.13 0.59 -9.70
C VAL A 490 8.35 1.44 -8.70
N PHE A 491 7.71 0.79 -7.71
CA PHE A 491 6.93 1.50 -6.68
C PHE A 491 7.77 2.54 -5.92
N PHE A 492 8.91 2.12 -5.37
CA PHE A 492 9.72 3.01 -4.53
C PHE A 492 10.47 4.06 -5.34
N ILE A 493 10.97 3.71 -6.53
CA ILE A 493 11.72 4.67 -7.34
C ILE A 493 10.80 5.73 -7.96
N PHE A 494 9.55 5.39 -8.26
CA PHE A 494 8.58 6.37 -8.74
C PHE A 494 8.29 7.43 -7.68
N HIS A 495 8.00 7.03 -6.43
CA HIS A 495 7.81 7.98 -5.33
C HIS A 495 9.04 8.87 -5.10
N ALA A 496 10.23 8.29 -5.11
CA ALA A 496 11.48 9.04 -4.97
C ALA A 496 11.68 10.04 -6.13
N SER A 497 11.31 9.64 -7.36
CA SER A 497 11.42 10.52 -8.54
C SER A 497 10.53 11.76 -8.44
N LEU A 498 9.33 11.65 -7.89
CA LEU A 498 8.44 12.78 -7.68
C LEU A 498 9.02 13.82 -6.70
N VAL A 499 9.79 13.36 -5.69
CA VAL A 499 10.53 14.28 -4.78
C VAL A 499 11.59 15.05 -5.55
N MET A 500 12.37 14.39 -6.42
CA MET A 500 13.38 15.04 -7.25
C MET A 500 12.77 16.04 -8.21
N VAL A 501 11.66 15.68 -8.87
CA VAL A 501 10.90 16.60 -9.72
C VAL A 501 10.49 17.85 -8.94
N LEU A 502 9.88 17.67 -7.76
CA LEU A 502 9.46 18.79 -6.93
C LEU A 502 10.65 19.64 -6.47
N ALA A 503 11.78 19.01 -6.09
CA ALA A 503 12.98 19.72 -5.65
C ALA A 503 13.56 20.60 -6.79
N ILE A 504 13.65 20.07 -8.01
CA ILE A 504 14.14 20.77 -9.20
C ILE A 504 13.21 21.92 -9.57
N LEU A 505 11.90 21.67 -9.64
CA LEU A 505 10.93 22.70 -10.04
C LEU A 505 10.76 23.82 -9.02
N ALA A 506 11.01 23.53 -7.73
CA ALA A 506 10.95 24.52 -6.66
C ALA A 506 12.26 25.32 -6.50
N ASP A 507 13.33 24.92 -7.17
CA ASP A 507 14.60 25.63 -7.15
C ASP A 507 14.56 26.82 -8.12
N ASP A 508 15.29 27.90 -7.76
CA ASP A 508 15.44 29.10 -8.62
C ASP A 508 16.70 29.04 -9.51
N GLY A 509 17.30 27.88 -9.63
CA GLY A 509 18.54 27.64 -10.35
C GLY A 509 19.80 27.96 -9.55
N SER A 510 19.67 28.32 -8.26
CA SER A 510 20.81 28.73 -7.44
C SER A 510 21.37 27.59 -6.56
N SER A 511 20.65 26.45 -6.42
CA SER A 511 21.10 25.37 -5.57
C SER A 511 22.33 24.64 -6.13
N PRO A 512 23.39 24.45 -5.34
CA PRO A 512 24.55 23.66 -5.74
C PRO A 512 24.20 22.17 -5.93
N GLU A 513 23.05 21.71 -5.43
CA GLU A 513 22.59 20.32 -5.50
C GLU A 513 21.79 20.03 -6.78
N LEU A 514 21.36 21.06 -7.52
CA LEU A 514 20.57 20.92 -8.74
C LEU A 514 21.14 19.89 -9.74
N PRO A 515 22.45 19.89 -10.07
CA PRO A 515 23.02 18.89 -10.97
C PRO A 515 22.89 17.44 -10.44
N SER A 516 22.96 17.26 -9.12
CA SER A 516 22.79 15.94 -8.49
C SER A 516 21.34 15.44 -8.64
N TRP A 517 20.35 16.29 -8.42
CA TRP A 517 18.93 15.92 -8.58
C TRP A 517 18.58 15.59 -10.03
N GLN A 518 19.17 16.32 -11.00
CA GLN A 518 19.03 16.02 -12.42
C GLN A 518 19.65 14.66 -12.77
N ALA A 519 20.83 14.34 -12.24
CA ALA A 519 21.47 13.05 -12.41
C ALA A 519 20.64 11.89 -11.81
N ASP A 520 20.00 12.12 -10.67
CA ASP A 520 19.07 11.17 -10.07
C ASP A 520 17.89 10.87 -11.00
N LEU A 521 17.29 11.88 -11.63
CA LEU A 521 16.20 11.67 -12.60
C LEU A 521 16.65 10.89 -13.84
N GLU A 522 17.84 11.14 -14.36
CA GLU A 522 18.39 10.33 -15.46
C GLU A 522 18.63 8.87 -15.02
N THR A 523 19.06 8.66 -13.78
CA THR A 523 19.17 7.32 -13.20
C THR A 523 17.81 6.64 -13.12
N VAL A 524 16.76 7.34 -12.68
CA VAL A 524 15.37 6.84 -12.66
C VAL A 524 14.91 6.42 -14.04
N LYS A 525 15.11 7.28 -15.06
CA LYS A 525 14.76 6.95 -16.45
C LYS A 525 15.53 5.74 -16.97
N SER A 526 16.78 5.59 -16.60
CA SER A 526 17.58 4.40 -16.93
C SER A 526 17.01 3.13 -16.30
N VAL A 527 16.61 3.18 -15.02
CA VAL A 527 15.97 2.07 -14.32
C VAL A 527 14.65 1.70 -14.98
N PHE A 528 13.77 2.65 -15.30
CA PHE A 528 12.53 2.35 -15.99
C PHE A 528 12.77 1.70 -17.34
N ARG A 529 13.71 2.22 -18.15
CA ARG A 529 14.07 1.59 -19.44
C ARG A 529 14.57 0.15 -19.29
N HIS A 530 15.34 -0.13 -18.24
CA HIS A 530 15.81 -1.49 -17.92
C HIS A 530 14.66 -2.45 -17.59
N LEU A 531 13.59 -1.95 -16.93
CA LEU A 531 12.46 -2.74 -16.46
C LEU A 531 11.29 -2.84 -17.46
N LEU A 532 11.33 -2.12 -18.59
CA LEU A 532 10.21 -2.05 -19.57
C LEU A 532 9.73 -3.41 -20.04
N SER A 533 10.65 -4.36 -20.30
CA SER A 533 10.32 -5.70 -20.81
C SER A 533 9.63 -6.59 -19.79
N ASN A 534 9.78 -6.30 -18.51
CA ASN A 534 9.38 -7.18 -17.41
C ASN A 534 8.25 -6.62 -16.57
N ASN A 535 7.93 -5.33 -16.72
CA ASN A 535 6.97 -4.66 -15.85
C ASN A 535 6.20 -3.55 -16.59
N PRO A 536 4.91 -3.74 -16.93
CA PRO A 536 4.09 -2.72 -17.57
C PRO A 536 4.00 -1.40 -16.80
N LEU A 537 4.07 -1.46 -15.46
CA LEU A 537 4.05 -0.27 -14.60
C LEU A 537 5.31 0.59 -14.78
N ALA A 538 6.45 0.01 -15.16
CA ALA A 538 7.67 0.76 -15.47
C ALA A 538 7.47 1.64 -16.71
N ALA A 539 6.81 1.11 -17.76
CA ALA A 539 6.49 1.86 -18.96
C ALA A 539 5.58 3.05 -18.65
N ARG A 540 4.54 2.82 -17.86
CA ARG A 540 3.60 3.87 -17.46
C ARG A 540 4.25 4.92 -16.54
N SER A 541 5.05 4.49 -15.57
CA SER A 541 5.79 5.39 -14.69
C SER A 541 6.75 6.29 -15.48
N ALA A 542 7.45 5.72 -16.48
CA ALA A 542 8.31 6.48 -17.39
C ALA A 542 7.52 7.49 -18.21
N ASP A 543 6.40 7.11 -18.80
CA ASP A 543 5.54 8.00 -19.58
C ASP A 543 5.00 9.17 -18.74
N ILE A 544 4.51 8.90 -17.54
CA ILE A 544 4.05 9.95 -16.62
C ILE A 544 5.19 10.89 -16.26
N LEU A 545 6.37 10.35 -15.91
CA LEU A 545 7.53 11.17 -15.56
C LEU A 545 7.99 12.03 -16.75
N ASP A 546 8.05 11.46 -17.94
CA ASP A 546 8.41 12.21 -19.15
C ASP A 546 7.40 13.32 -19.46
N ARG A 547 6.11 13.07 -19.28
CA ARG A 547 5.07 14.09 -19.45
C ARG A 547 5.18 15.20 -18.41
N ILE A 548 5.44 14.86 -17.15
CA ILE A 548 5.65 15.88 -16.09
C ILE A 548 6.86 16.76 -16.42
N LEU A 549 7.91 16.19 -16.97
CA LEU A 549 9.16 16.90 -17.27
C LEU A 549 9.16 17.65 -18.61
N ARG A 550 8.20 17.41 -19.52
CA ARG A 550 8.11 18.15 -20.79
C ARG A 550 7.71 19.60 -20.54
N PRO A 551 8.37 20.55 -21.20
CA PRO A 551 7.97 21.95 -21.16
C PRO A 551 6.63 22.16 -21.89
N GLU A 552 5.72 22.99 -21.33
CA GLU A 552 4.47 23.37 -21.97
C GLU A 552 4.42 24.85 -22.34
N PRO A 553 3.72 25.25 -23.45
CA PRO A 553 3.47 26.65 -23.69
C PRO A 553 2.59 27.23 -22.58
N VAL A 554 3.08 28.32 -21.99
CA VAL A 554 2.33 29.10 -21.00
C VAL A 554 1.11 29.71 -21.71
N VAL A 555 -0.03 29.06 -21.59
CA VAL A 555 -1.31 29.73 -21.79
C VAL A 555 -1.55 30.54 -20.53
N GLY A 556 -1.59 31.87 -20.65
CA GLY A 556 -1.63 32.80 -19.54
C GLY A 556 -2.73 32.44 -18.54
N PHE A 557 -2.31 32.02 -17.38
CA PHE A 557 -3.11 31.93 -16.19
C PHE A 557 -2.77 33.11 -15.29
N ASP A 558 -3.73 33.96 -15.01
CA ASP A 558 -3.63 34.90 -13.90
C ASP A 558 -3.38 34.09 -12.63
N ALA A 559 -2.36 34.49 -11.89
CA ALA A 559 -1.91 33.83 -10.67
C ALA A 559 -3.08 33.72 -9.67
N ILE A 560 -3.74 32.58 -9.68
CA ILE A 560 -4.71 32.23 -8.65
C ILE A 560 -3.88 32.06 -7.37
N ASN A 561 -4.24 32.78 -6.33
CA ASN A 561 -3.62 32.74 -5.02
C ASN A 561 -3.72 31.34 -4.40
N PHE A 562 -2.71 30.51 -4.59
CA PHE A 562 -2.56 29.21 -3.93
C PHE A 562 -1.89 29.40 -2.57
N LEU A 563 -2.68 29.74 -1.56
CA LEU A 563 -2.16 30.12 -0.24
C LEU A 563 -2.05 28.98 0.78
N ASP A 564 -2.63 27.81 0.49
CA ASP A 564 -2.66 26.69 1.43
C ASP A 564 -2.73 25.35 0.66
N PRO A 565 -1.82 24.39 0.93
CA PRO A 565 -1.95 23.02 0.41
C PRO A 565 -3.30 22.38 0.73
N ALA A 566 -3.95 22.89 1.76
CA ALA A 566 -5.30 22.59 2.14
C ALA A 566 -6.37 23.35 1.31
N SER A 567 -6.11 24.15 0.27
CA SER A 567 -7.10 24.96 -0.47
C SER A 567 -7.36 24.57 -1.93
N PHE A 568 -7.04 23.36 -2.36
CA PHE A 568 -7.27 22.91 -3.73
C PHE A 568 -8.67 22.35 -3.95
N ASP A 569 -9.46 23.03 -4.80
CA ASP A 569 -10.78 22.54 -5.26
C ASP A 569 -10.68 21.94 -6.66
N PHE A 570 -10.78 20.63 -6.75
CA PHE A 570 -10.77 19.88 -8.02
C PHE A 570 -12.03 20.04 -8.86
N SER A 571 -13.14 20.53 -8.30
CA SER A 571 -14.42 20.65 -9.00
C SER A 571 -14.47 21.85 -9.97
N GLN A 572 -13.55 22.80 -9.87
CA GLN A 572 -13.52 24.01 -10.68
C GLN A 572 -12.57 23.94 -11.90
N TRP A 573 -12.02 22.75 -12.17
CA TRP A 573 -11.13 22.59 -13.31
C TRP A 573 -11.93 22.55 -14.62
N PRO A 574 -11.63 23.40 -15.61
CA PRO A 574 -12.30 23.32 -16.91
C PRO A 574 -11.91 22.04 -17.62
N ALA A 575 -12.92 21.24 -17.99
CA ALA A 575 -12.74 20.16 -18.95
C ALA A 575 -12.40 20.80 -20.32
N GLY A 576 -11.14 20.92 -20.62
CA GLY A 576 -10.65 21.54 -21.85
C GLY A 576 -9.66 20.63 -22.55
N ASP A 577 -10.03 20.18 -23.74
CA ASP A 577 -9.13 19.55 -24.71
C ASP A 577 -7.97 20.49 -25.03
N GLY A 578 -6.75 20.01 -24.93
CA GLY A 578 -5.61 20.74 -25.44
C GLY A 578 -4.28 20.29 -24.87
N ASP A 579 -3.47 19.89 -25.77
CA ASP A 579 -2.05 19.58 -25.66
C ASP A 579 -1.27 20.68 -24.91
N LEU A 580 -0.78 20.39 -23.70
CA LEU A 580 -0.19 21.37 -22.80
C LEU A 580 1.20 20.92 -22.28
N LEU A 581 2.19 20.62 -23.16
CA LEU A 581 3.46 20.07 -22.68
C LEU A 581 4.75 20.64 -23.31
N SER A 582 4.89 21.97 -23.54
CA SER A 582 6.09 22.51 -24.24
C SER A 582 6.83 23.72 -23.63
N SER A 583 6.78 24.01 -22.32
CA SER A 583 7.36 25.25 -21.79
C SER A 583 8.60 25.17 -20.88
N PHE A 584 9.30 24.03 -20.80
CA PHE A 584 10.57 23.95 -20.06
C PHE A 584 11.77 23.73 -20.98
N GLY A 585 12.16 24.80 -21.71
CA GLY A 585 13.24 24.78 -22.69
C GLY A 585 14.65 24.52 -22.16
N TRP A 586 14.82 24.28 -20.86
CA TRP A 586 16.11 23.99 -20.24
C TRP A 586 16.38 22.48 -20.03
N LEU A 587 15.42 21.62 -20.38
CA LEU A 587 15.59 20.16 -20.31
C LEU A 587 15.90 19.50 -21.66
N ASP A 588 16.06 20.31 -22.75
CA ASP A 588 16.45 19.80 -24.06
C ASP A 588 17.99 19.75 -24.18
N PRO A 589 18.64 18.58 -24.19
CA PRO A 589 20.08 18.45 -24.33
C PRO A 589 20.59 18.77 -25.75
N GLY A 590 19.73 19.21 -26.69
CA GLY A 590 20.04 19.45 -28.09
C GLY A 590 20.24 20.92 -28.50
N GLN A 591 19.98 21.89 -27.63
CA GLN A 591 20.23 23.31 -27.93
C GLN A 591 21.24 23.90 -26.93
N GLY A 592 22.50 23.80 -27.24
CA GLY A 592 23.53 24.63 -26.65
C GLY A 592 23.42 26.06 -27.17
N PRO A 593 24.04 27.07 -26.48
CA PRO A 593 23.90 28.50 -26.79
C PRO A 593 24.35 28.87 -28.17
#